data_23a152e29d6ede6803ddf9a27b9bedc6
#
_entry.id   23a152e29d6ede6803ddf9a27b9bedc6
#
_cell.length_a   1.000
_cell.length_b   1.000
_cell.length_c   1.000
_cell.angle_alpha   90.00
_cell.angle_beta   90.00
_cell.angle_gamma   90.00
#
_symmetry.space_group_name_H-M   'P 1'
#
loop_
_entity.id
_entity.type
_entity.pdbx_description
1 polymer ?
#
loop_
_entity_poly.entity_id
_entity_poly.type
_entity_poly.pdbx_seq_one_letter_code
_entity_poly.pdbx_strand_id
1 'polypeptide(L)'
;MAPKGKVGTKGKKQIYEENAATLKFYTRVILGANVIFAAVNLLFYSSSTVWTWLLLVFALVVYMGSYRSMSAMARPTFAEDGSLLDGGIDLNMEQGMAEHLKDVILLTAIVQVLSTISSYFWYLWLLAPLRALYLLWVNFLGPWFTAQTPAATEEVNEKKQRRQERRQMKKF
;
A
#
# COMPACT_ATOMS: atom_id res chain seq x y z
N MET A 1 -31.60 8.54 7.56
CA MET A 1 -30.45 7.82 7.01
C MET A 1 -30.66 6.33 7.19
N ALA A 2 -30.71 5.55 6.12
CA ALA A 2 -30.87 4.10 6.21
C ALA A 2 -29.61 3.48 6.86
N PRO A 3 -29.74 2.48 7.75
CA PRO A 3 -28.60 1.84 8.37
C PRO A 3 -27.79 1.12 7.28
N LYS A 4 -26.49 1.43 7.17
CA LYS A 4 -25.57 0.69 6.33
C LYS A 4 -25.61 -0.79 6.75
N GLY A 5 -26.07 -1.66 5.84
CA GLY A 5 -26.07 -3.10 6.06
C GLY A 5 -24.66 -3.60 6.42
N LYS A 6 -24.59 -4.62 7.28
CA LYS A 6 -23.33 -5.28 7.62
C LYS A 6 -22.67 -5.76 6.34
N VAL A 7 -21.45 -5.27 6.06
CA VAL A 7 -20.61 -5.82 4.99
C VAL A 7 -20.30 -7.26 5.38
N GLY A 8 -20.74 -8.22 4.54
CA GLY A 8 -20.49 -9.65 4.80
C GLY A 8 -19.00 -9.92 4.85
N THR A 9 -18.54 -10.65 5.87
CA THR A 9 -17.15 -11.13 5.95
C THR A 9 -16.89 -12.15 4.84
N LYS A 10 -15.84 -11.94 4.05
CA LYS A 10 -15.41 -12.89 3.00
C LYS A 10 -15.07 -14.24 3.60
N GLY A 11 -15.53 -15.32 2.97
CA GLY A 11 -15.17 -16.69 3.36
C GLY A 11 -13.70 -17.01 3.01
N LYS A 12 -13.06 -17.93 3.74
CA LYS A 12 -11.66 -18.36 3.55
C LYS A 12 -11.37 -18.79 2.09
N LYS A 13 -12.28 -19.53 1.47
CA LYS A 13 -12.15 -19.96 0.07
C LYS A 13 -12.16 -18.78 -0.90
N GLN A 14 -13.02 -17.82 -0.68
CA GLN A 14 -13.09 -16.60 -1.49
C GLN A 14 -11.81 -15.78 -1.39
N ILE A 15 -11.27 -15.61 -0.17
CA ILE A 15 -9.99 -14.90 0.05
C ILE A 15 -8.87 -15.62 -0.72
N TYR A 16 -8.81 -16.96 -0.65
CA TYR A 16 -7.81 -17.74 -1.37
C TYR A 16 -7.88 -17.53 -2.90
N GLU A 17 -9.08 -17.61 -3.48
CA GLU A 17 -9.32 -17.45 -4.91
C GLU A 17 -8.99 -16.02 -5.37
N GLU A 18 -9.43 -15.00 -4.61
CA GLU A 18 -9.13 -13.60 -4.89
C GLU A 18 -7.63 -13.28 -4.77
N ASN A 19 -6.95 -13.81 -3.77
CA ASN A 19 -5.51 -13.68 -3.62
C ASN A 19 -4.75 -14.28 -4.80
N ALA A 20 -5.12 -15.48 -5.22
CA ALA A 20 -4.53 -16.13 -6.39
C ALA A 20 -4.75 -15.31 -7.68
N ALA A 21 -5.95 -14.79 -7.87
CA ALA A 21 -6.27 -13.92 -9.01
C ALA A 21 -5.45 -12.62 -8.98
N THR A 22 -5.32 -11.98 -7.82
CA THR A 22 -4.54 -10.76 -7.61
C THR A 22 -3.07 -11.00 -7.92
N LEU A 23 -2.45 -12.03 -7.36
CA LEU A 23 -1.05 -12.36 -7.64
C LEU A 23 -0.81 -12.65 -9.13
N LYS A 24 -1.72 -13.37 -9.78
CA LYS A 24 -1.65 -13.64 -11.21
C LYS A 24 -1.75 -12.38 -12.06
N PHE A 25 -2.61 -11.43 -11.67
CA PHE A 25 -2.72 -10.12 -12.33
C PHE A 25 -1.41 -9.35 -12.23
N TYR A 26 -0.83 -9.21 -11.03
CA TYR A 26 0.43 -8.49 -10.83
C TYR A 26 1.63 -9.17 -11.50
N THR A 27 1.64 -10.51 -11.58
CA THR A 27 2.64 -11.23 -12.40
C THR A 27 2.56 -10.80 -13.86
N ARG A 28 1.36 -10.70 -14.43
CA ARG A 28 1.16 -10.25 -15.81
C ARG A 28 1.60 -8.81 -16.03
N VAL A 29 1.31 -7.92 -15.08
CA VAL A 29 1.75 -6.51 -15.11
C VAL A 29 3.27 -6.43 -15.13
N ILE A 30 3.95 -7.13 -14.22
CA ILE A 30 5.41 -7.16 -14.13
C ILE A 30 6.03 -7.71 -15.43
N LEU A 31 5.53 -8.84 -15.92
CA LEU A 31 6.02 -9.44 -17.16
C LEU A 31 5.78 -8.51 -18.35
N GLY A 32 4.58 -7.94 -18.48
CA GLY A 32 4.24 -7.01 -19.56
C GLY A 32 5.16 -5.78 -19.58
N ALA A 33 5.39 -5.14 -18.44
CA ALA A 33 6.28 -3.99 -18.34
C ALA A 33 7.73 -4.34 -18.75
N ASN A 34 8.25 -5.48 -18.28
CA ASN A 34 9.60 -5.93 -18.63
C ASN A 34 9.72 -6.32 -20.11
N VAL A 35 8.71 -6.99 -20.69
CA VAL A 35 8.70 -7.34 -22.13
C VAL A 35 8.67 -6.09 -23.00
N ILE A 36 7.81 -5.12 -22.68
CA ILE A 36 7.75 -3.85 -23.41
C ILE A 36 9.08 -3.11 -23.34
N PHE A 37 9.63 -2.97 -22.13
CA PHE A 37 10.92 -2.32 -21.91
C PHE A 37 12.04 -3.01 -22.69
N ALA A 38 12.14 -4.34 -22.62
CA ALA A 38 13.14 -5.12 -23.34
C ALA A 38 12.99 -4.98 -24.86
N ALA A 39 11.76 -5.13 -25.37
CA ALA A 39 11.48 -5.02 -26.80
C ALA A 39 11.87 -3.66 -27.36
N VAL A 40 11.47 -2.56 -26.68
CA VAL A 40 11.80 -1.21 -27.14
C VAL A 40 13.32 -0.96 -27.10
N ASN A 41 13.99 -1.36 -26.02
CA ASN A 41 15.44 -1.18 -25.93
C ASN A 41 16.22 -2.01 -26.98
N LEU A 42 15.78 -3.23 -27.27
CA LEU A 42 16.42 -4.08 -28.28
C LEU A 42 16.17 -3.61 -29.71
N LEU A 43 14.97 -3.07 -30.00
CA LEU A 43 14.60 -2.68 -31.36
C LEU A 43 15.05 -1.27 -31.74
N PHE A 44 15.04 -0.33 -30.78
CA PHE A 44 15.23 1.09 -31.07
C PHE A 44 16.52 1.68 -30.47
N TYR A 45 17.12 1.04 -29.47
CA TYR A 45 18.31 1.55 -28.80
C TYR A 45 19.45 0.54 -28.90
N SER A 46 20.25 0.62 -29.98
CA SER A 46 21.39 -0.30 -30.18
C SER A 46 22.56 -0.09 -29.21
N SER A 47 22.57 1.00 -28.45
CA SER A 47 23.57 1.26 -27.38
C SER A 47 22.85 1.68 -26.08
N SER A 48 22.41 0.68 -25.32
CA SER A 48 21.85 0.93 -23.98
C SER A 48 22.94 1.41 -23.03
N THR A 49 22.74 2.58 -22.43
CA THR A 49 23.67 3.14 -21.43
C THR A 49 23.67 2.26 -20.17
N VAL A 50 24.79 2.21 -19.44
CA VAL A 50 24.91 1.51 -18.14
C VAL A 50 23.76 1.95 -17.19
N TRP A 51 23.37 3.22 -17.24
CA TRP A 51 22.27 3.76 -16.47
C TRP A 51 20.94 3.05 -16.73
N THR A 52 20.63 2.70 -17.97
CA THR A 52 19.41 1.97 -18.35
C THR A 52 19.35 0.59 -17.67
N TRP A 53 20.49 -0.10 -17.63
CA TRP A 53 20.60 -1.40 -16.96
C TRP A 53 20.47 -1.30 -15.43
N LEU A 54 21.05 -0.27 -14.82
CA LEU A 54 20.90 -0.01 -13.38
C LEU A 54 19.44 0.25 -13.01
N LEU A 55 18.71 1.03 -13.81
CA LEU A 55 17.29 1.29 -13.60
C LEU A 55 16.44 0.03 -13.79
N LEU A 56 16.79 -0.84 -14.73
CA LEU A 56 16.13 -2.14 -14.88
C LEU A 56 16.36 -3.02 -13.65
N VAL A 57 17.60 -3.15 -13.18
CA VAL A 57 17.92 -3.92 -11.96
C VAL A 57 17.15 -3.37 -10.77
N PHE A 58 17.09 -2.04 -10.60
CA PHE A 58 16.29 -1.40 -9.57
C PHE A 58 14.81 -1.79 -9.66
N ALA A 59 14.20 -1.71 -10.86
CA ALA A 59 12.82 -2.13 -11.07
C ALA A 59 12.60 -3.60 -10.68
N LEU A 60 13.50 -4.50 -11.10
CA LEU A 60 13.41 -5.92 -10.78
C LEU A 60 13.48 -6.18 -9.26
N VAL A 61 14.35 -5.47 -8.53
CA VAL A 61 14.44 -5.55 -7.07
C VAL A 61 13.14 -5.10 -6.41
N VAL A 62 12.56 -3.98 -6.88
CA VAL A 62 11.28 -3.48 -6.38
C VAL A 62 10.15 -4.48 -6.64
N TYR A 63 10.05 -5.03 -7.86
CA TYR A 63 9.04 -6.04 -8.20
C TYR A 63 9.20 -7.29 -7.34
N MET A 64 10.43 -7.81 -7.22
CA MET A 64 10.70 -9.01 -6.44
C MET A 64 10.34 -8.83 -4.97
N GLY A 65 10.76 -7.72 -4.36
CA GLY A 65 10.47 -7.41 -2.96
C GLY A 65 8.97 -7.28 -2.71
N SER A 66 8.27 -6.48 -3.53
CA SER A 66 6.84 -6.25 -3.39
C SER A 66 6.02 -7.53 -3.65
N TYR A 67 6.31 -8.24 -4.72
CA TYR A 67 5.61 -9.48 -5.06
C TYR A 67 5.84 -10.59 -4.03
N ARG A 68 7.07 -10.76 -3.57
CA ARG A 68 7.41 -11.75 -2.52
C ARG A 68 6.68 -11.44 -1.21
N SER A 69 6.60 -10.18 -0.83
CA SER A 69 5.86 -9.74 0.36
C SER A 69 4.37 -10.02 0.23
N MET A 70 3.75 -9.71 -0.92
CA MET A 70 2.34 -10.04 -1.21
C MET A 70 2.11 -11.56 -1.18
N SER A 71 2.99 -12.34 -1.80
CA SER A 71 2.90 -13.80 -1.82
C SER A 71 3.02 -14.42 -0.43
N ALA A 72 3.86 -13.84 0.44
CA ALA A 72 4.00 -14.28 1.83
C ALA A 72 2.73 -13.99 2.64
N MET A 73 2.12 -12.82 2.45
CA MET A 73 0.85 -12.46 3.11
C MET A 73 -0.32 -13.35 2.64
N ALA A 74 -0.36 -13.66 1.35
CA ALA A 74 -1.41 -14.48 0.74
C ALA A 74 -1.23 -15.99 0.94
N ARG A 75 -0.25 -16.42 1.74
CA ARG A 75 0.09 -17.83 1.88
C ARG A 75 -1.04 -18.61 2.55
N PRO A 76 -1.69 -19.57 1.84
CA PRO A 76 -2.74 -20.37 2.42
C PRO A 76 -2.19 -21.45 3.34
N THR A 77 -3.00 -21.93 4.27
CA THR A 77 -2.73 -23.11 5.08
C THR A 77 -3.78 -24.19 4.79
N PHE A 78 -3.30 -25.43 4.67
CA PHE A 78 -4.14 -26.60 4.42
C PHE A 78 -4.04 -27.58 5.57
N ALA A 79 -5.13 -28.33 5.82
CA ALA A 79 -5.15 -29.43 6.75
C ALA A 79 -4.51 -30.69 6.16
N GLU A 80 -4.28 -31.71 6.95
CA GLU A 80 -3.71 -32.99 6.51
C GLU A 80 -4.60 -33.71 5.46
N ASP A 81 -5.91 -33.48 5.52
CA ASP A 81 -6.89 -33.98 4.55
C ASP A 81 -6.95 -33.18 3.24
N GLY A 82 -6.12 -32.15 3.08
CA GLY A 82 -6.10 -31.25 1.92
C GLY A 82 -7.17 -30.15 1.93
N SER A 83 -7.99 -30.06 2.97
CA SER A 83 -8.98 -28.98 3.11
C SER A 83 -8.31 -27.64 3.45
N LEU A 84 -8.89 -26.54 2.96
CA LEU A 84 -8.37 -25.20 3.20
C LEU A 84 -8.69 -24.73 4.64
N LEU A 85 -7.67 -24.63 5.48
CA LEU A 85 -7.78 -24.10 6.85
C LEU A 85 -7.84 -22.58 6.87
N ASP A 86 -6.97 -21.91 6.10
CA ASP A 86 -6.91 -20.46 6.01
C ASP A 86 -6.51 -20.02 4.59
N GLY A 87 -7.15 -18.98 4.08
CA GLY A 87 -6.88 -18.39 2.77
C GLY A 87 -5.71 -17.40 2.74
N GLY A 88 -5.04 -17.16 3.88
CA GLY A 88 -4.06 -16.11 4.05
C GLY A 88 -4.71 -14.73 4.30
N ILE A 89 -3.86 -13.71 4.35
CA ILE A 89 -4.33 -12.31 4.48
C ILE A 89 -4.98 -11.88 3.17
N ASP A 90 -6.15 -11.26 3.24
CA ASP A 90 -6.83 -10.71 2.05
C ASP A 90 -6.01 -9.54 1.47
N LEU A 91 -5.42 -9.78 0.28
CA LEU A 91 -4.65 -8.76 -0.43
C LEU A 91 -5.50 -7.59 -0.93
N ASN A 92 -6.83 -7.75 -0.97
CA ASN A 92 -7.75 -6.71 -1.44
C ASN A 92 -8.43 -5.95 -0.30
N MET A 93 -7.96 -6.15 0.93
CA MET A 93 -8.43 -5.37 2.08
C MET A 93 -7.99 -3.91 1.94
N GLU A 94 -8.94 -3.00 2.11
CA GLU A 94 -8.70 -1.55 2.09
C GLU A 94 -7.75 -1.15 3.23
N GLN A 95 -6.85 -0.20 2.95
CA GLN A 95 -5.85 0.34 3.89
C GLN A 95 -4.85 -0.71 4.42
N GLY A 96 -4.78 -1.88 3.78
CA GLY A 96 -3.80 -2.91 4.12
C GLY A 96 -2.41 -2.65 3.53
N MET A 97 -1.38 -3.28 4.12
CA MET A 97 -0.01 -3.24 3.59
C MET A 97 0.06 -3.69 2.12
N ALA A 98 -0.77 -4.65 1.73
CA ALA A 98 -0.85 -5.16 0.36
C ALA A 98 -1.25 -4.07 -0.65
N GLU A 99 -2.09 -3.10 -0.26
CA GLU A 99 -2.48 -1.99 -1.11
C GLU A 99 -1.26 -1.14 -1.51
N HIS A 100 -0.42 -0.80 -0.54
CA HIS A 100 0.82 -0.04 -0.81
C HIS A 100 1.79 -0.81 -1.71
N LEU A 101 1.91 -2.14 -1.52
CA LEU A 101 2.76 -2.97 -2.39
C LEU A 101 2.22 -3.05 -3.82
N LYS A 102 0.90 -3.13 -3.99
CA LYS A 102 0.25 -3.07 -5.30
C LYS A 102 0.52 -1.74 -5.99
N ASP A 103 0.37 -0.63 -5.27
CA ASP A 103 0.64 0.71 -5.80
C ASP A 103 2.10 0.87 -6.24
N VAL A 104 3.06 0.35 -5.46
CA VAL A 104 4.49 0.38 -5.81
C VAL A 104 4.78 -0.43 -7.08
N ILE A 105 4.17 -1.61 -7.24
CA ILE A 105 4.32 -2.40 -8.48
C ILE A 105 3.74 -1.64 -9.68
N LEU A 106 2.53 -1.10 -9.57
CA LEU A 106 1.89 -0.36 -10.66
C LEU A 106 2.68 0.90 -11.02
N LEU A 107 3.10 1.69 -10.03
CA LEU A 107 3.92 2.86 -10.27
C LEU A 107 5.23 2.49 -10.99
N THR A 108 5.91 1.44 -10.53
CA THR A 108 7.17 0.98 -11.15
C THR A 108 6.92 0.52 -12.58
N ALA A 109 5.84 -0.21 -12.87
CA ALA A 109 5.49 -0.66 -14.21
C ALA A 109 5.19 0.51 -15.15
N ILE A 110 4.41 1.49 -14.69
CA ILE A 110 4.09 2.70 -15.47
C ILE A 110 5.37 3.49 -15.75
N VAL A 111 6.19 3.75 -14.74
CA VAL A 111 7.44 4.51 -14.88
C VAL A 111 8.41 3.78 -15.81
N GLN A 112 8.54 2.45 -15.69
CA GLN A 112 9.40 1.65 -16.55
C GLN A 112 8.95 1.69 -18.01
N VAL A 113 7.66 1.59 -18.30
CA VAL A 113 7.14 1.71 -19.66
C VAL A 113 7.32 3.13 -20.20
N LEU A 114 7.00 4.17 -19.42
CA LEU A 114 7.21 5.56 -19.85
C LEU A 114 8.70 5.88 -20.02
N SER A 115 9.59 5.25 -19.28
CA SER A 115 11.04 5.44 -19.40
C SER A 115 11.59 5.01 -20.76
N THR A 116 10.85 4.21 -21.53
CA THR A 116 11.18 3.90 -22.95
C THR A 116 11.10 5.11 -23.85
N ILE A 117 10.33 6.14 -23.48
CA ILE A 117 10.23 7.41 -24.22
C ILE A 117 11.28 8.39 -23.69
N SER A 118 11.42 8.49 -22.38
CA SER A 118 12.41 9.38 -21.74
C SER A 118 12.80 8.89 -20.33
N SER A 119 14.09 8.83 -20.06
CA SER A 119 14.61 8.44 -18.75
C SER A 119 14.17 9.37 -17.61
N TYR A 120 13.73 10.59 -17.91
CA TYR A 120 13.23 11.52 -16.90
C TYR A 120 11.97 11.03 -16.19
N PHE A 121 11.20 10.12 -16.78
CA PHE A 121 10.02 9.54 -16.11
C PHE A 121 10.37 8.79 -14.82
N TRP A 122 11.62 8.37 -14.60
CA TRP A 122 12.04 7.78 -13.34
C TRP A 122 11.92 8.71 -12.14
N TYR A 123 11.91 10.04 -12.35
CA TYR A 123 11.64 10.98 -11.24
C TYR A 123 10.21 10.83 -10.68
N LEU A 124 9.25 10.34 -11.45
CA LEU A 124 7.90 10.05 -10.95
C LEU A 124 7.91 8.94 -9.90
N TRP A 125 8.91 8.06 -9.94
CA TRP A 125 9.03 7.00 -8.92
C TRP A 125 9.25 7.56 -7.51
N LEU A 126 9.79 8.76 -7.37
CA LEU A 126 9.95 9.47 -6.10
C LEU A 126 8.60 9.75 -5.40
N LEU A 127 7.47 9.68 -6.12
CA LEU A 127 6.14 9.80 -5.50
C LEU A 127 5.88 8.71 -4.46
N ALA A 128 6.46 7.51 -4.61
CA ALA A 128 6.30 6.43 -3.64
C ALA A 128 6.91 6.77 -2.27
N PRO A 129 8.21 7.12 -2.15
CA PRO A 129 8.78 7.53 -0.87
C PRO A 129 8.19 8.84 -0.34
N LEU A 130 7.80 9.79 -1.19
CA LEU A 130 7.13 11.03 -0.77
C LEU A 130 5.79 10.73 -0.11
N ARG A 131 4.98 9.82 -0.70
CA ARG A 131 3.73 9.36 -0.06
C ARG A 131 4.00 8.67 1.27
N ALA A 132 5.01 7.80 1.34
CA ALA A 132 5.38 7.13 2.58
C ALA A 132 5.79 8.12 3.68
N LEU A 133 6.61 9.12 3.34
CA LEU A 133 7.01 10.20 4.26
C LEU A 133 5.81 11.05 4.71
N TYR A 134 4.89 11.37 3.80
CA TYR A 134 3.66 12.08 4.13
C TYR A 134 2.80 11.30 5.13
N LEU A 135 2.58 9.99 4.89
CA LEU A 135 1.83 9.13 5.80
C LEU A 135 2.50 9.00 7.17
N LEU A 136 3.82 8.88 7.19
CA LEU A 136 4.61 8.86 8.43
C LEU A 136 4.48 10.18 9.21
N TRP A 137 4.52 11.31 8.51
CA TRP A 137 4.30 12.61 9.10
C TRP A 137 2.91 12.74 9.72
N VAL A 138 1.86 12.45 8.94
CA VAL A 138 0.46 12.62 9.38
C VAL A 138 0.09 11.68 10.52
N ASN A 139 0.54 10.42 10.46
CA ASN A 139 0.09 9.39 11.40
C ASN A 139 0.96 9.28 12.66
N PHE A 140 2.24 9.65 12.58
CA PHE A 140 3.19 9.45 13.67
C PHE A 140 3.84 10.76 14.13
N LEU A 141 4.53 11.48 13.25
CA LEU A 141 5.31 12.65 13.64
C LEU A 141 4.43 13.84 13.97
N GLY A 142 3.41 14.13 13.15
CA GLY A 142 2.50 15.24 13.39
C GLY A 142 1.80 15.15 14.77
N PRO A 143 1.10 14.03 15.07
CA PRO A 143 0.51 13.84 16.39
C PRO A 143 1.52 13.88 17.53
N TRP A 144 2.75 13.37 17.33
CA TRP A 144 3.79 13.38 18.35
C TRP A 144 4.28 14.80 18.67
N PHE A 145 4.45 15.64 17.65
CA PHE A 145 4.83 17.06 17.84
C PHE A 145 3.68 17.94 18.32
N THR A 146 2.43 17.60 17.99
CA THR A 146 1.23 18.36 18.38
C THR A 146 0.55 17.80 19.62
N ALA A 147 1.01 16.65 20.17
CA ALA A 147 0.52 16.10 21.41
C ALA A 147 0.78 17.12 22.55
N GLN A 148 -0.29 17.79 22.96
CA GLN A 148 -0.26 18.59 24.17
C GLN A 148 0.12 17.67 25.34
N THR A 149 1.05 18.13 26.18
CA THR A 149 1.43 17.43 27.40
C THR A 149 0.15 16.99 28.17
N PRO A 150 0.10 15.79 28.77
CA PRO A 150 -1.08 15.29 29.48
C PRO A 150 -1.67 16.29 30.47
N ALA A 151 -0.83 17.08 31.12
CA ALA A 151 -1.23 18.16 32.02
C ALA A 151 -2.12 19.24 31.36
N ALA A 152 -1.85 19.62 30.10
CA ALA A 152 -2.65 20.61 29.39
C ALA A 152 -4.04 20.07 28.99
N THR A 153 -4.14 18.77 28.74
CA THR A 153 -5.41 18.11 28.40
C THR A 153 -6.30 17.95 29.64
N GLU A 154 -5.71 17.64 30.81
CA GLU A 154 -6.42 17.57 32.07
C GLU A 154 -6.96 18.94 32.51
N GLU A 155 -6.17 20.01 32.45
CA GLU A 155 -6.64 21.36 32.74
C GLU A 155 -7.80 21.85 31.84
N VAL A 156 -7.77 21.53 30.55
CA VAL A 156 -8.87 21.88 29.62
C VAL A 156 -10.14 21.11 29.94
N ASN A 157 -10.03 19.84 30.31
CA ASN A 157 -11.15 19.02 30.71
C ASN A 157 -11.75 19.46 32.05
N GLU A 158 -10.93 19.78 33.07
CA GLU A 158 -11.41 20.34 34.32
C GLU A 158 -12.12 21.69 34.14
N LYS A 159 -11.57 22.59 33.33
CA LYS A 159 -12.22 23.86 33.02
C LYS A 159 -13.56 23.71 32.33
N LYS A 160 -13.71 22.70 31.43
CA LYS A 160 -14.99 22.37 30.79
C LYS A 160 -16.00 21.81 31.80
N GLN A 161 -15.58 20.88 32.68
CA GLN A 161 -16.44 20.33 33.76
C GLN A 161 -16.94 21.40 34.69
N ARG A 162 -16.05 22.25 35.23
CA ARG A 162 -16.43 23.38 36.12
C ARG A 162 -17.41 24.36 35.45
N ARG A 163 -17.30 24.57 34.12
CA ARG A 163 -18.26 25.39 33.38
C ARG A 163 -19.63 24.71 33.24
N GLN A 164 -19.67 23.42 33.05
CA GLN A 164 -20.93 22.65 32.98
C GLN A 164 -21.64 22.62 34.32
N GLU A 165 -20.92 22.37 35.42
CA GLU A 165 -21.43 22.38 36.78
C GLU A 165 -22.05 23.75 37.15
N ARG A 166 -21.36 24.86 36.84
CA ARG A 166 -21.88 26.22 37.06
C ARG A 166 -23.13 26.51 36.24
N ARG A 167 -23.28 25.91 35.06
CA ARG A 167 -24.49 26.03 34.24
C ARG A 167 -25.67 25.23 34.79
N GLN A 168 -25.40 24.08 35.38
CA GLN A 168 -26.40 23.24 36.03
C GLN A 168 -26.89 23.90 37.32
N MET A 169 -26.00 24.43 38.17
CA MET A 169 -26.42 25.15 39.38
C MET A 169 -27.18 26.44 39.14
N LYS A 170 -27.10 27.04 37.97
CA LYS A 170 -27.91 28.24 37.62
C LYS A 170 -29.32 27.90 37.09
N LYS A 171 -29.60 26.62 36.87
CA LYS A 171 -30.92 26.17 36.38
C LYS A 171 -31.84 25.68 37.50
N PHE A 172 -31.34 25.61 38.72
CA PHE A 172 -32.09 25.40 39.95
C PHE A 172 -32.13 26.70 40.77
#